data_3d08e3a40ae73b6d9e163ca9ca6953ba
#
_entry.id   3d08e3a40ae73b6d9e163ca9ca6953ba
#
_cell.length_a   1.000
_cell.length_b   1.000
_cell.length_c   1.000
_cell.angle_alpha   90.00
_cell.angle_beta   90.00
_cell.angle_gamma   90.00
#
_symmetry.space_group_name_H-M   'P 1'
#
loop_
_entity.id
_entity.type
_entity.pdbx_description
1 polymer ?
#
loop_
_entity_poly.entity_id
_entity_poly.type
_entity_poly.pdbx_seq_one_letter_code
_entity_poly.pdbx_strand_id
1 'polypeptide(L)'
;GGLMPISKYYKNKIGYIPYDKENESVAKGLEYAYNDWCIATLAQAIGDTATYERYKTLANGYKHYYDTSTGFMRGKDINGKWHTPFNPRYSDHRNDDYCEGTAWQWTWFAPHDIEGLIELIGGQEKFTERLDSLFTADSTIDGPLVSADISGMIGQYAHGNEPSHHIVHLYNYIGQPWKTQQLVDTILYTQYFDNPNGLSGNEDCGQMSAWYLLSAMGFYQVCPGAPIYSIGRPIFDRVTINLPDKKKFTIIAHNNSRTNKYVQNIRLDGVLLESPFFMHSDIMKGGQLE
;
A
#
# COMPACT_ATOMS: atom_id res chain seq x y z
N GLY A 1 -32.82 4.95 -15.62
CA GLY A 1 -31.66 5.65 -15.17
C GLY A 1 -30.96 4.86 -14.10
N GLY A 2 -29.81 4.26 -14.40
CA GLY A 2 -29.02 3.52 -13.44
C GLY A 2 -28.46 4.49 -12.38
N LEU A 3 -28.46 4.06 -11.13
CA LEU A 3 -27.89 4.77 -10.00
C LEU A 3 -26.36 4.70 -10.05
N MET A 4 -25.76 5.37 -11.04
CA MET A 4 -24.30 5.52 -11.07
C MET A 4 -23.92 6.58 -10.03
N PRO A 5 -23.04 6.31 -9.07
CA PRO A 5 -22.51 7.33 -8.16
C PRO A 5 -21.92 8.50 -8.95
N ILE A 6 -22.08 9.73 -8.43
CA ILE A 6 -21.61 10.94 -9.11
C ILE A 6 -20.10 10.91 -9.32
N SER A 7 -19.37 10.34 -8.39
CA SER A 7 -17.93 10.10 -8.48
C SER A 7 -17.54 9.27 -9.72
N LYS A 8 -18.25 8.16 -9.98
CA LYS A 8 -18.01 7.34 -11.19
C LYS A 8 -18.39 8.05 -12.49
N TYR A 9 -19.42 8.87 -12.44
CA TYR A 9 -19.81 9.68 -13.61
C TYR A 9 -18.66 10.61 -14.03
N TYR A 10 -18.11 11.39 -13.08
CA TYR A 10 -17.03 12.33 -13.39
C TYR A 10 -15.75 11.59 -13.79
N LYS A 11 -15.35 10.57 -13.02
CA LYS A 11 -14.19 9.74 -13.36
C LYS A 11 -14.24 9.21 -14.81
N ASN A 12 -15.39 8.69 -15.23
CA ASN A 12 -15.55 8.15 -16.60
C ASN A 12 -15.60 9.25 -17.67
N LYS A 13 -16.01 10.46 -17.31
CA LYS A 13 -16.17 11.58 -18.26
C LYS A 13 -14.90 12.38 -18.48
N ILE A 14 -14.16 12.66 -17.39
CA ILE A 14 -13.00 13.57 -17.41
C ILE A 14 -11.71 12.96 -16.83
N GLY A 15 -11.75 11.68 -16.42
CA GLY A 15 -10.59 10.94 -15.92
C GLY A 15 -10.31 11.06 -14.42
N TYR A 16 -10.97 11.97 -13.71
CA TYR A 16 -10.83 12.17 -12.27
C TYR A 16 -12.14 12.59 -11.61
N ILE A 17 -12.17 12.62 -10.27
CA ILE A 17 -13.32 13.05 -9.47
C ILE A 17 -13.03 14.47 -8.98
N PRO A 18 -13.82 15.48 -9.36
CA PRO A 18 -13.60 16.85 -8.92
C PRO A 18 -13.96 17.02 -7.44
N TYR A 19 -13.10 17.70 -6.66
CA TYR A 19 -13.34 17.92 -5.23
C TYR A 19 -14.55 18.83 -4.95
N ASP A 20 -14.91 19.72 -5.90
CA ASP A 20 -16.08 20.59 -5.80
C ASP A 20 -17.41 19.89 -6.15
N LYS A 21 -17.38 18.59 -6.48
CA LYS A 21 -18.53 17.75 -6.79
C LYS A 21 -18.69 16.55 -5.88
N GLU A 22 -17.63 16.12 -5.24
CA GLU A 22 -17.64 14.94 -4.41
C GLU A 22 -16.56 15.06 -3.33
N ASN A 23 -16.91 14.83 -2.06
CA ASN A 23 -15.96 14.72 -0.96
C ASN A 23 -15.12 13.45 -1.11
N GLU A 24 -13.95 13.44 -0.47
CA GLU A 24 -12.98 12.32 -0.52
C GLU A 24 -12.54 12.00 -1.96
N SER A 25 -12.50 13.03 -2.79
CA SER A 25 -12.35 12.91 -4.24
C SER A 25 -11.04 12.24 -4.66
N VAL A 26 -9.96 12.52 -3.96
CA VAL A 26 -8.63 11.92 -4.21
C VAL A 26 -8.65 10.45 -3.79
N ALA A 27 -9.04 10.15 -2.56
CA ALA A 27 -9.11 8.78 -2.06
C ALA A 27 -9.97 7.89 -2.96
N LYS A 28 -11.20 8.31 -3.26
CA LYS A 28 -12.10 7.59 -4.19
C LYS A 28 -11.48 7.41 -5.58
N GLY A 29 -10.78 8.41 -6.09
CA GLY A 29 -10.15 8.33 -7.40
C GLY A 29 -9.01 7.34 -7.47
N LEU A 30 -8.18 7.28 -6.45
CA LEU A 30 -7.08 6.33 -6.31
C LEU A 30 -7.60 4.90 -6.14
N GLU A 31 -8.58 4.69 -5.25
CA GLU A 31 -9.26 3.40 -5.07
C GLU A 31 -9.91 2.90 -6.36
N TYR A 32 -10.59 3.77 -7.10
CA TYR A 32 -11.20 3.37 -8.36
C TYR A 32 -10.19 3.04 -9.45
N ALA A 33 -9.01 3.66 -9.44
CA ALA A 33 -7.93 3.28 -10.36
C ALA A 33 -7.43 1.85 -10.06
N TYR A 34 -7.28 1.51 -8.79
CA TYR A 34 -6.95 0.15 -8.38
C TYR A 34 -8.07 -0.85 -8.72
N ASN A 35 -9.34 -0.49 -8.47
CA ASN A 35 -10.48 -1.33 -8.86
C ASN A 35 -10.53 -1.57 -10.37
N ASP A 36 -10.21 -0.56 -11.20
CA ASP A 36 -10.13 -0.70 -12.65
C ASP A 36 -9.02 -1.66 -13.06
N TRP A 37 -7.88 -1.62 -12.38
CA TRP A 37 -6.81 -2.60 -12.57
C TRP A 37 -7.26 -4.02 -12.24
N CYS A 38 -8.00 -4.23 -11.15
CA CYS A 38 -8.57 -5.53 -10.80
C CYS A 38 -9.51 -6.06 -11.91
N ILE A 39 -10.37 -5.19 -12.47
CA ILE A 39 -11.25 -5.55 -13.57
C ILE A 39 -10.44 -5.89 -14.83
N ALA A 40 -9.41 -5.11 -15.15
CA ALA A 40 -8.52 -5.40 -16.28
C ALA A 40 -7.83 -6.76 -16.11
N THR A 41 -7.29 -7.04 -14.94
CA THR A 41 -6.62 -8.31 -14.62
C THR A 41 -7.55 -9.50 -14.79
N LEU A 42 -8.78 -9.40 -14.29
CA LEU A 42 -9.79 -10.46 -14.48
C LEU A 42 -10.16 -10.61 -15.97
N ALA A 43 -10.40 -9.50 -16.68
CA ALA A 43 -10.73 -9.52 -18.10
C ALA A 43 -9.64 -10.20 -18.93
N GLN A 44 -8.37 -9.91 -18.63
CA GLN A 44 -7.22 -10.57 -19.25
C GLN A 44 -7.23 -12.08 -19.00
N ALA A 45 -7.49 -12.49 -17.75
CA ALA A 45 -7.50 -13.91 -17.38
C ALA A 45 -8.59 -14.72 -18.08
N ILE A 46 -9.74 -14.11 -18.39
CA ILE A 46 -10.86 -14.75 -19.12
C ILE A 46 -10.85 -14.50 -20.62
N GLY A 47 -9.87 -13.75 -21.15
CA GLY A 47 -9.72 -13.48 -22.59
C GLY A 47 -10.64 -12.38 -23.14
N ASP A 48 -11.26 -11.54 -22.28
CA ASP A 48 -12.05 -10.37 -22.71
C ASP A 48 -11.12 -9.18 -22.99
N THR A 49 -10.58 -9.15 -24.22
CA THR A 49 -9.62 -8.13 -24.65
C THR A 49 -10.22 -6.72 -24.64
N ALA A 50 -11.49 -6.55 -25.00
CA ALA A 50 -12.11 -5.23 -25.07
C ALA A 50 -12.24 -4.61 -23.68
N THR A 51 -12.69 -5.38 -22.69
CA THR A 51 -12.75 -4.95 -21.29
C THR A 51 -11.35 -4.70 -20.73
N TYR A 52 -10.38 -5.58 -21.01
CA TYR A 52 -8.99 -5.41 -20.61
C TYR A 52 -8.41 -4.06 -21.05
N GLU A 53 -8.42 -3.74 -22.34
CA GLU A 53 -7.83 -2.50 -22.89
C GLU A 53 -8.49 -1.24 -22.31
N ARG A 54 -9.81 -1.28 -22.15
CA ARG A 54 -10.56 -0.18 -21.55
C ARG A 54 -10.13 0.05 -20.09
N TYR A 55 -10.15 -0.98 -19.26
CA TYR A 55 -9.91 -0.84 -17.82
C TYR A 55 -8.44 -0.67 -17.48
N LYS A 56 -7.52 -1.22 -18.26
CA LYS A 56 -6.08 -0.93 -18.22
C LYS A 56 -5.80 0.58 -18.39
N THR A 57 -6.51 1.21 -19.31
CA THR A 57 -6.40 2.67 -19.50
C THR A 57 -6.93 3.43 -18.27
N LEU A 58 -8.10 3.03 -17.76
CA LEU A 58 -8.72 3.66 -16.59
C LEU A 58 -7.91 3.49 -15.30
N ALA A 59 -7.18 2.38 -15.17
CA ALA A 59 -6.28 2.11 -14.04
C ALA A 59 -5.15 3.15 -13.88
N ASN A 60 -4.81 3.87 -14.96
CA ASN A 60 -3.85 4.98 -14.92
C ASN A 60 -4.47 6.29 -14.36
N GLY A 61 -5.74 6.28 -13.96
CA GLY A 61 -6.44 7.47 -13.47
C GLY A 61 -5.82 8.12 -12.24
N TYR A 62 -5.07 7.38 -11.43
CA TYR A 62 -4.34 7.90 -10.28
C TYR A 62 -3.37 9.04 -10.66
N LYS A 63 -2.78 9.00 -11.87
CA LYS A 63 -1.82 10.00 -12.36
C LYS A 63 -2.42 11.42 -12.48
N HIS A 64 -3.74 11.53 -12.59
CA HIS A 64 -4.43 12.83 -12.64
C HIS A 64 -4.33 13.62 -11.35
N TYR A 65 -4.09 12.97 -10.21
CA TYR A 65 -4.09 13.60 -8.89
C TYR A 65 -2.72 14.09 -8.46
N TYR A 66 -1.63 13.64 -9.08
CA TYR A 66 -0.29 14.03 -8.64
C TYR A 66 0.04 15.46 -9.06
N ASP A 67 0.26 16.32 -8.05
CA ASP A 67 0.70 17.69 -8.23
C ASP A 67 2.22 17.79 -8.05
N THR A 68 2.94 17.92 -9.17
CA THR A 68 4.41 18.00 -9.18
C THR A 68 4.96 19.22 -8.42
N SER A 69 4.15 20.27 -8.24
CA SER A 69 4.58 21.48 -7.51
C SER A 69 4.62 21.27 -6.00
N THR A 70 3.78 20.35 -5.48
CA THR A 70 3.73 20.01 -4.05
C THR A 70 4.34 18.64 -3.75
N GLY A 71 4.36 17.75 -4.75
CA GLY A 71 4.80 16.37 -4.63
C GLY A 71 3.80 15.46 -3.92
N PHE A 72 2.50 15.79 -3.95
CA PHE A 72 1.43 15.03 -3.34
C PHE A 72 0.29 14.74 -4.31
N MET A 73 -0.48 13.66 -4.04
CA MET A 73 -1.80 13.50 -4.63
C MET A 73 -2.72 14.58 -4.07
N ARG A 74 -3.38 15.35 -4.93
CA ARG A 74 -4.15 16.55 -4.59
C ARG A 74 -5.45 16.63 -5.39
N GLY A 75 -6.51 17.18 -4.81
CA GLY A 75 -7.80 17.40 -5.48
C GLY A 75 -7.74 18.47 -6.56
N LYS A 76 -8.54 18.28 -7.62
CA LYS A 76 -8.82 19.28 -8.67
C LYS A 76 -10.29 19.58 -8.73
N ASP A 77 -10.65 20.83 -9.04
CA ASP A 77 -12.03 21.20 -9.37
C ASP A 77 -12.44 20.68 -10.76
N ILE A 78 -13.72 20.90 -11.13
CA ILE A 78 -14.26 20.48 -12.44
C ILE A 78 -13.53 21.13 -13.63
N ASN A 79 -12.81 22.23 -13.43
CA ASN A 79 -12.05 22.95 -14.44
C ASN A 79 -10.56 22.58 -14.45
N GLY A 80 -10.15 21.63 -13.62
CA GLY A 80 -8.77 21.14 -13.50
C GLY A 80 -7.85 21.99 -12.64
N LYS A 81 -8.37 22.94 -11.87
CA LYS A 81 -7.59 23.77 -10.93
C LYS A 81 -7.37 23.01 -9.62
N TRP A 82 -6.15 23.04 -9.12
CA TRP A 82 -5.80 22.43 -7.86
C TRP A 82 -6.55 23.07 -6.67
N HIS A 83 -7.01 22.21 -5.76
CA HIS A 83 -7.66 22.65 -4.52
C HIS A 83 -6.70 23.51 -3.69
N THR A 84 -7.13 24.74 -3.36
CA THR A 84 -6.35 25.71 -2.57
C THR A 84 -7.22 26.34 -1.48
N PRO A 85 -6.62 26.63 -0.30
CA PRO A 85 -5.26 26.39 0.12
C PRO A 85 -4.95 24.89 0.24
N PHE A 86 -3.68 24.49 0.18
CA PHE A 86 -3.26 23.10 0.31
C PHE A 86 -2.36 22.93 1.55
N ASN A 87 -2.77 22.03 2.44
CA ASN A 87 -1.98 21.57 3.57
C ASN A 87 -1.95 20.04 3.53
N PRO A 88 -0.78 19.39 3.32
CA PRO A 88 -0.70 17.93 3.20
C PRO A 88 -1.01 17.17 4.49
N ARG A 89 -1.14 17.83 5.63
CA ARG A 89 -1.52 17.27 6.93
C ARG A 89 -2.97 17.53 7.32
N TYR A 90 -3.74 18.17 6.43
CA TYR A 90 -5.13 18.52 6.73
C TYR A 90 -6.03 17.29 6.67
N SER A 91 -6.89 17.15 7.70
CA SER A 91 -7.98 16.17 7.75
C SER A 91 -9.25 16.84 8.29
N ASP A 92 -10.33 16.72 7.55
CA ASP A 92 -11.70 17.07 7.95
C ASP A 92 -12.60 15.90 7.58
N HIS A 93 -12.69 14.94 8.48
CA HIS A 93 -13.30 13.61 8.25
C HIS A 93 -14.60 13.70 7.44
N ARG A 94 -14.64 13.07 6.27
CA ARG A 94 -15.69 13.04 5.25
C ARG A 94 -15.97 14.36 4.54
N ASN A 95 -15.23 15.45 4.82
CA ASN A 95 -15.46 16.76 4.20
C ASN A 95 -14.24 17.26 3.40
N ASP A 96 -13.15 16.52 3.39
CA ASP A 96 -11.93 16.86 2.64
C ASP A 96 -11.73 15.98 1.39
N ASP A 97 -10.54 16.01 0.80
CA ASP A 97 -10.19 15.27 -0.41
C ASP A 97 -9.82 13.81 -0.13
N TYR A 98 -9.61 13.42 1.14
CA TYR A 98 -9.06 12.14 1.55
C TYR A 98 -10.01 11.40 2.49
N CYS A 99 -10.05 10.09 2.39
CA CYS A 99 -10.82 9.24 3.30
C CYS A 99 -9.89 8.77 4.41
N GLU A 100 -10.26 9.07 5.68
CA GLU A 100 -9.55 8.53 6.86
C GLU A 100 -8.02 8.66 6.79
N GLY A 101 -7.56 9.76 6.22
CA GLY A 101 -6.14 10.01 5.98
C GLY A 101 -5.89 11.44 5.54
N THR A 102 -4.67 11.70 5.13
CA THR A 102 -4.22 12.99 4.58
C THR A 102 -3.46 12.75 3.26
N ALA A 103 -2.98 13.81 2.62
CA ALA A 103 -2.15 13.69 1.43
C ALA A 103 -0.89 12.83 1.67
N TRP A 104 -0.37 12.82 2.89
CA TRP A 104 0.80 12.03 3.24
C TRP A 104 0.60 10.54 3.06
N GLN A 105 -0.52 9.98 3.52
CA GLN A 105 -0.82 8.56 3.40
C GLN A 105 -1.29 8.23 1.98
N TRP A 106 -2.20 9.02 1.41
CA TRP A 106 -2.82 8.73 0.13
C TRP A 106 -1.90 8.91 -1.08
N THR A 107 -0.82 9.67 -0.98
CA THR A 107 0.15 9.83 -2.08
C THR A 107 0.75 8.49 -2.56
N TRP A 108 0.78 7.48 -1.72
CA TRP A 108 1.39 6.18 -2.03
C TRP A 108 0.39 5.15 -2.56
N PHE A 109 -0.91 5.50 -2.63
CA PHE A 109 -1.95 4.55 -2.97
C PHE A 109 -2.10 4.35 -4.49
N ALA A 110 -1.11 3.69 -5.08
CA ALA A 110 -1.15 3.11 -6.42
C ALA A 110 -0.50 1.71 -6.40
N PRO A 111 -1.00 0.76 -5.57
CA PRO A 111 -0.33 -0.52 -5.33
C PRO A 111 -0.21 -1.38 -6.60
N HIS A 112 -1.04 -1.14 -7.59
CA HIS A 112 -1.09 -1.83 -8.88
C HIS A 112 -0.06 -1.34 -9.90
N ASP A 113 0.58 -0.19 -9.66
CA ASP A 113 1.54 0.44 -10.60
C ASP A 113 2.65 1.18 -9.83
N ILE A 114 3.43 0.43 -9.04
CA ILE A 114 4.52 1.01 -8.24
C ILE A 114 5.60 1.62 -9.12
N GLU A 115 5.94 0.98 -10.24
CA GLU A 115 6.92 1.53 -11.19
C GLU A 115 6.43 2.85 -11.79
N GLY A 116 5.16 2.92 -12.21
CA GLY A 116 4.56 4.15 -12.70
C GLY A 116 4.47 5.24 -11.61
N LEU A 117 4.29 4.88 -10.34
CA LEU A 117 4.32 5.83 -9.23
C LEU A 117 5.75 6.36 -9.00
N ILE A 118 6.77 5.51 -9.08
CA ILE A 118 8.19 5.91 -8.98
C ILE A 118 8.53 6.91 -10.10
N GLU A 119 8.13 6.61 -11.34
CA GLU A 119 8.32 7.51 -12.48
C GLU A 119 7.59 8.85 -12.29
N LEU A 120 6.33 8.79 -11.83
CA LEU A 120 5.48 9.97 -11.60
C LEU A 120 6.06 10.93 -10.56
N ILE A 121 6.67 10.38 -9.49
CA ILE A 121 7.33 11.16 -8.43
C ILE A 121 8.66 11.75 -8.93
N GLY A 122 9.26 11.19 -9.96
CA GLY A 122 10.48 11.70 -10.60
C GLY A 122 11.69 10.80 -10.45
N GLY A 123 11.47 9.49 -10.36
CA GLY A 123 12.49 8.45 -10.30
C GLY A 123 12.87 8.01 -8.89
N GLN A 124 13.71 6.99 -8.81
CA GLN A 124 14.06 6.31 -7.56
C GLN A 124 14.63 7.22 -6.47
N GLU A 125 15.46 8.20 -6.83
CA GLU A 125 16.09 9.11 -5.86
C GLU A 125 15.02 9.96 -5.16
N LYS A 126 14.18 10.67 -5.93
CA LYS A 126 13.10 11.50 -5.38
C LYS A 126 12.05 10.66 -4.64
N PHE A 127 11.75 9.47 -5.16
CA PHE A 127 10.86 8.53 -4.49
C PHE A 127 11.40 8.14 -3.11
N THR A 128 12.70 7.84 -3.02
CA THR A 128 13.38 7.54 -1.76
C THR A 128 13.30 8.71 -0.78
N GLU A 129 13.67 9.93 -1.22
CA GLU A 129 13.62 11.12 -0.38
C GLU A 129 12.21 11.39 0.17
N ARG A 130 11.19 11.24 -0.68
CA ARG A 130 9.79 11.41 -0.29
C ARG A 130 9.33 10.34 0.69
N LEU A 131 9.70 9.08 0.44
CA LEU A 131 9.35 7.97 1.31
C LEU A 131 10.07 8.07 2.67
N ASP A 132 11.33 8.47 2.70
CA ASP A 132 12.05 8.75 3.95
C ASP A 132 11.38 9.91 4.72
N SER A 133 10.93 10.94 4.01
CA SER A 133 10.23 12.07 4.61
C SER A 133 8.91 11.66 5.27
N LEU A 134 8.17 10.71 4.72
CA LEU A 134 6.95 10.17 5.32
C LEU A 134 7.19 9.65 6.74
N PHE A 135 8.27 8.89 6.94
CA PHE A 135 8.60 8.26 8.22
C PHE A 135 9.33 9.17 9.22
N THR A 136 9.78 10.35 8.78
CA THR A 136 10.56 11.28 9.62
C THR A 136 9.89 12.63 9.84
N ALA A 137 8.81 12.93 9.12
CA ALA A 137 8.05 14.16 9.28
C ALA A 137 7.39 14.23 10.67
N ASP A 138 7.07 15.46 11.12
CA ASP A 138 6.28 15.67 12.32
C ASP A 138 4.90 15.00 12.19
N SER A 139 4.47 14.29 13.24
CA SER A 139 3.22 13.49 13.24
C SER A 139 1.95 14.32 13.47
N THR A 140 2.05 15.65 13.58
CA THR A 140 0.89 16.51 13.78
C THR A 140 -0.06 16.45 12.60
N ILE A 141 -1.34 16.28 12.87
CA ILE A 141 -2.42 16.37 11.89
C ILE A 141 -3.20 17.66 12.16
N ASP A 142 -3.50 18.42 11.11
CA ASP A 142 -4.22 19.66 11.16
C ASP A 142 -5.67 19.45 10.73
N GLY A 143 -6.60 20.32 11.18
CA GLY A 143 -7.99 20.32 10.73
C GLY A 143 -8.99 20.32 11.87
N PRO A 144 -10.27 20.65 11.57
CA PRO A 144 -11.30 20.81 12.58
C PRO A 144 -11.87 19.47 13.08
N LEU A 145 -11.82 18.43 12.25
CA LEU A 145 -12.34 17.08 12.57
C LEU A 145 -11.40 16.02 12.02
N VAL A 146 -10.30 15.79 12.76
CA VAL A 146 -9.31 14.77 12.39
C VAL A 146 -9.94 13.38 12.49
N SER A 147 -9.76 12.54 11.44
CA SER A 147 -10.22 11.16 11.49
C SER A 147 -9.51 10.38 12.59
N ALA A 148 -10.27 9.63 13.39
CA ALA A 148 -9.74 8.77 14.45
C ALA A 148 -8.90 7.60 13.89
N ASP A 149 -9.08 7.27 12.61
CA ASP A 149 -8.37 6.19 11.92
C ASP A 149 -6.92 6.56 11.60
N ILE A 150 -6.58 7.87 11.63
CA ILE A 150 -5.19 8.34 11.52
C ILE A 150 -4.48 8.08 12.86
N SER A 151 -4.04 6.86 13.06
CA SER A 151 -3.46 6.36 14.31
C SER A 151 -2.23 5.49 14.06
N GLY A 152 -1.48 5.13 15.12
CA GLY A 152 -0.26 4.34 14.99
C GLY A 152 0.83 5.07 14.21
N MET A 153 1.02 6.35 14.47
CA MET A 153 1.87 7.23 13.69
C MET A 153 3.37 6.94 13.87
N ILE A 154 4.06 6.86 12.72
CA ILE A 154 5.54 6.88 12.62
C ILE A 154 5.86 7.97 11.59
N GLY A 155 6.24 9.16 12.02
CA GLY A 155 6.19 10.34 11.16
C GLY A 155 4.76 10.59 10.70
N GLN A 156 4.55 10.69 9.39
CA GLN A 156 3.21 10.78 8.77
C GLN A 156 2.70 9.43 8.24
N TYR A 157 3.40 8.33 8.47
CA TYR A 157 2.87 6.98 8.24
C TYR A 157 1.87 6.63 9.34
N ALA A 158 0.67 6.24 8.99
CA ALA A 158 -0.41 5.89 9.90
C ALA A 158 -0.71 4.38 9.82
N HIS A 159 -0.13 3.59 10.74
CA HIS A 159 -0.29 2.14 10.69
C HIS A 159 -1.72 1.67 11.00
N GLY A 160 -2.47 2.46 11.75
CA GLY A 160 -3.83 2.12 12.16
C GLY A 160 -4.87 2.12 11.04
N ASN A 161 -4.50 2.47 9.80
CA ASN A 161 -5.42 2.46 8.67
C ASN A 161 -4.80 1.82 7.41
N GLU A 162 -5.60 1.09 6.64
CA GLU A 162 -5.21 0.22 5.54
C GLU A 162 -4.50 0.92 4.37
N PRO A 163 -4.82 2.16 3.99
CA PRO A 163 -4.09 2.85 2.92
C PRO A 163 -2.58 2.91 3.13
N SER A 164 -2.12 2.76 4.38
CA SER A 164 -0.70 2.77 4.74
C SER A 164 -0.02 1.41 4.70
N HIS A 165 -0.75 0.29 4.78
CA HIS A 165 -0.20 -1.04 5.08
C HIS A 165 0.85 -1.54 4.08
N HIS A 166 0.76 -1.16 2.81
CA HIS A 166 1.71 -1.55 1.77
C HIS A 166 2.97 -0.66 1.73
N ILE A 167 2.91 0.54 2.30
CA ILE A 167 3.92 1.60 2.10
C ILE A 167 5.31 1.18 2.57
N VAL A 168 5.41 0.52 3.72
CA VAL A 168 6.71 0.06 4.27
C VAL A 168 7.45 -0.91 3.36
N HIS A 169 6.74 -1.59 2.46
CA HIS A 169 7.30 -2.53 1.50
C HIS A 169 7.78 -1.87 0.19
N LEU A 170 7.48 -0.58 -0.03
CA LEU A 170 7.86 0.15 -1.24
C LEU A 170 9.38 0.30 -1.39
N TYR A 171 10.13 0.26 -0.29
CA TYR A 171 11.59 0.28 -0.35
C TYR A 171 12.18 -0.94 -1.08
N ASN A 172 11.49 -2.07 -1.12
CA ASN A 172 11.93 -3.24 -1.88
C ASN A 172 11.96 -2.95 -3.40
N TYR A 173 11.02 -2.13 -3.90
CA TYR A 173 10.92 -1.77 -5.32
C TYR A 173 12.01 -0.79 -5.77
N ILE A 174 12.68 -0.13 -4.83
CA ILE A 174 13.79 0.80 -5.09
C ILE A 174 15.14 0.28 -4.59
N GLY A 175 15.25 -1.06 -4.38
CA GLY A 175 16.50 -1.72 -4.04
C GLY A 175 17.04 -1.42 -2.63
N GLN A 176 16.17 -1.02 -1.70
CA GLN A 176 16.55 -0.71 -0.31
C GLN A 176 15.82 -1.62 0.71
N PRO A 177 15.91 -2.96 0.58
CA PRO A 177 15.14 -3.90 1.40
C PRO A 177 15.44 -3.78 2.91
N TRP A 178 16.61 -3.32 3.29
CA TRP A 178 16.95 -3.11 4.72
C TRP A 178 16.05 -2.07 5.40
N LYS A 179 15.55 -1.06 4.67
CA LYS A 179 14.60 -0.08 5.21
C LYS A 179 13.22 -0.70 5.43
N THR A 180 12.73 -1.52 4.49
CA THR A 180 11.54 -2.36 4.70
C THR A 180 11.69 -3.19 5.97
N GLN A 181 12.80 -3.92 6.12
CA GLN A 181 13.04 -4.80 7.26
C GLN A 181 13.09 -4.04 8.58
N GLN A 182 13.73 -2.87 8.59
CA GLN A 182 13.79 -2.00 9.76
C GLN A 182 12.41 -1.48 10.17
N LEU A 183 11.61 -1.00 9.23
CA LEU A 183 10.29 -0.44 9.51
C LEU A 183 9.29 -1.53 9.91
N VAL A 184 9.30 -2.67 9.23
CA VAL A 184 8.49 -3.83 9.60
C VAL A 184 8.84 -4.28 11.02
N ASP A 185 10.13 -4.40 11.38
CA ASP A 185 10.56 -4.70 12.75
C ASP A 185 10.01 -3.66 13.75
N THR A 186 10.13 -2.38 13.43
CA THR A 186 9.62 -1.30 14.29
C THR A 186 8.12 -1.45 14.51
N ILE A 187 7.33 -1.61 13.45
CA ILE A 187 5.87 -1.71 13.53
C ILE A 187 5.46 -2.95 14.34
N LEU A 188 6.02 -4.12 14.04
CA LEU A 188 5.68 -5.37 14.73
C LEU A 188 5.87 -5.28 16.26
N TYR A 189 6.82 -4.47 16.73
CA TYR A 189 7.13 -4.37 18.15
C TYR A 189 6.64 -3.10 18.84
N THR A 190 6.12 -2.14 18.10
CA THR A 190 5.65 -0.86 18.68
C THR A 190 4.16 -0.58 18.41
N GLN A 191 3.51 -1.34 17.53
CA GLN A 191 2.12 -1.10 17.14
C GLN A 191 1.18 -2.27 17.50
N TYR A 192 1.75 -3.37 18.03
CA TYR A 192 1.01 -4.58 18.40
C TYR A 192 1.44 -5.03 19.80
N PHE A 193 0.47 -5.24 20.69
CA PHE A 193 0.70 -5.59 22.08
C PHE A 193 -0.22 -6.74 22.54
N ASP A 194 0.26 -7.58 23.44
CA ASP A 194 -0.51 -8.69 24.03
C ASP A 194 -1.44 -8.18 25.15
N ASN A 195 -2.49 -7.46 24.75
CA ASN A 195 -3.55 -6.98 25.65
C ASN A 195 -4.83 -6.64 24.83
N PRO A 196 -6.00 -6.45 25.47
CA PRO A 196 -7.27 -6.17 24.77
C PRO A 196 -7.27 -4.91 23.88
N ASN A 197 -6.41 -3.93 24.18
CA ASN A 197 -6.22 -2.70 23.37
C ASN A 197 -4.90 -2.73 22.60
N GLY A 198 -4.49 -3.90 22.15
CA GLY A 198 -3.17 -4.15 21.57
C GLY A 198 -2.98 -3.74 20.12
N LEU A 199 -3.98 -3.14 19.48
CA LEU A 199 -3.90 -2.63 18.11
C LEU A 199 -3.80 -1.11 18.10
N SER A 200 -3.07 -0.55 17.16
CA SER A 200 -2.94 0.90 17.00
C SER A 200 -4.11 1.56 16.27
N GLY A 201 -5.08 0.79 15.79
CA GLY A 201 -6.30 1.22 15.10
C GLY A 201 -7.42 0.19 15.28
N ASN A 202 -8.46 0.30 14.46
CA ASN A 202 -9.50 -0.72 14.40
C ASN A 202 -8.98 -2.02 13.79
N GLU A 203 -9.61 -3.15 14.10
CA GLU A 203 -9.23 -4.47 13.53
C GLU A 203 -9.57 -4.58 12.04
N ASP A 204 -10.66 -3.94 11.62
CA ASP A 204 -11.19 -3.84 10.27
C ASP A 204 -11.31 -5.20 9.56
N CYS A 205 -12.21 -6.01 10.10
CA CYS A 205 -12.53 -7.35 9.58
C CYS A 205 -11.32 -8.29 9.48
N GLY A 206 -10.32 -8.09 10.32
CA GLY A 206 -9.12 -8.94 10.37
C GLY A 206 -7.93 -8.41 9.58
N GLN A 207 -8.00 -7.21 9.00
CA GLN A 207 -6.90 -6.65 8.20
C GLN A 207 -5.66 -6.37 9.05
N MET A 208 -5.82 -5.83 10.26
CA MET A 208 -4.69 -5.57 11.16
C MET A 208 -3.99 -6.86 11.60
N SER A 209 -4.76 -7.88 11.97
CA SER A 209 -4.21 -9.20 12.31
C SER A 209 -3.57 -9.89 11.11
N ALA A 210 -4.16 -9.78 9.93
CA ALA A 210 -3.59 -10.34 8.70
C ALA A 210 -2.25 -9.68 8.35
N TRP A 211 -2.16 -8.35 8.49
CA TRP A 211 -0.90 -7.63 8.30
C TRP A 211 0.18 -8.11 9.27
N TYR A 212 -0.18 -8.22 10.57
CA TYR A 212 0.73 -8.72 11.60
C TYR A 212 1.22 -10.12 11.28
N LEU A 213 0.31 -11.06 11.00
CA LEU A 213 0.66 -12.46 10.76
C LEU A 213 1.55 -12.63 9.52
N LEU A 214 1.21 -12.01 8.39
CA LEU A 214 2.00 -12.09 7.17
C LEU A 214 3.39 -11.46 7.37
N SER A 215 3.44 -10.26 7.95
CA SER A 215 4.69 -9.57 8.22
C SER A 215 5.56 -10.31 9.24
N ALA A 216 4.96 -10.92 10.27
CA ALA A 216 5.66 -11.76 11.26
C ALA A 216 6.23 -13.04 10.64
N MET A 217 5.56 -13.60 9.61
CA MET A 217 6.09 -14.71 8.82
C MET A 217 7.22 -14.27 7.88
N GLY A 218 7.36 -12.97 7.61
CA GLY A 218 8.45 -12.39 6.84
C GLY A 218 8.09 -11.94 5.42
N PHE A 219 6.82 -11.81 5.06
CA PHE A 219 6.39 -11.32 3.75
C PHE A 219 5.04 -10.59 3.81
N TYR A 220 4.74 -9.81 2.79
CA TYR A 220 3.44 -9.13 2.64
C TYR A 220 3.09 -8.94 1.17
N GLN A 221 1.81 -8.88 0.86
CA GLN A 221 1.30 -8.53 -0.47
C GLN A 221 1.13 -7.01 -0.59
N VAL A 222 1.89 -6.37 -1.49
CA VAL A 222 1.76 -4.93 -1.74
C VAL A 222 0.49 -4.61 -2.52
N CYS A 223 0.17 -5.47 -3.49
CA CYS A 223 -0.99 -5.32 -4.36
C CYS A 223 -1.85 -6.58 -4.29
N PRO A 224 -2.96 -6.58 -3.53
CA PRO A 224 -3.92 -7.68 -3.56
C PRO A 224 -4.42 -7.93 -4.99
N GLY A 225 -4.44 -9.21 -5.41
CA GLY A 225 -4.74 -9.60 -6.79
C GLY A 225 -3.50 -9.79 -7.68
N ALA A 226 -2.35 -9.22 -7.34
CA ALA A 226 -1.07 -9.60 -7.92
C ALA A 226 -0.48 -10.79 -7.17
N PRO A 227 -0.04 -11.87 -7.86
CA PRO A 227 0.42 -13.09 -7.19
C PRO A 227 1.89 -13.01 -6.74
N ILE A 228 2.31 -11.86 -6.21
CA ILE A 228 3.68 -11.60 -5.78
C ILE A 228 3.70 -11.10 -4.34
N TYR A 229 4.68 -11.56 -3.58
CA TYR A 229 4.93 -11.15 -2.20
C TYR A 229 6.27 -10.43 -2.07
N SER A 230 6.26 -9.37 -1.27
CA SER A 230 7.43 -8.60 -0.87
C SER A 230 7.98 -9.16 0.43
N ILE A 231 9.28 -9.47 0.48
CA ILE A 231 9.95 -10.05 1.65
C ILE A 231 10.32 -8.91 2.61
N GLY A 232 9.93 -9.09 3.86
CA GLY A 232 10.22 -8.20 4.96
C GLY A 232 11.20 -8.82 5.96
N ARG A 233 10.84 -8.76 7.25
CA ARG A 233 11.62 -9.27 8.36
C ARG A 233 10.82 -10.31 9.16
N PRO A 234 11.12 -11.62 9.06
CA PRO A 234 10.46 -12.65 9.86
C PRO A 234 10.84 -12.48 11.35
N ILE A 235 9.85 -12.69 12.25
CA ILE A 235 10.14 -12.71 13.69
C ILE A 235 10.25 -14.12 14.27
N PHE A 236 9.84 -15.14 13.51
CA PHE A 236 9.93 -16.55 13.89
C PHE A 236 11.11 -17.21 13.20
N ASP A 237 11.80 -18.12 13.91
CA ASP A 237 12.89 -18.92 13.33
C ASP A 237 12.37 -19.91 12.30
N ARG A 238 11.13 -20.36 12.47
CA ARG A 238 10.48 -21.30 11.57
C ARG A 238 8.97 -21.12 11.54
N VAL A 239 8.42 -21.08 10.32
CA VAL A 239 6.99 -21.11 10.06
C VAL A 239 6.68 -22.23 9.08
N THR A 240 5.57 -22.94 9.27
CA THR A 240 5.09 -23.95 8.32
C THR A 240 3.65 -23.64 7.94
N ILE A 241 3.43 -23.44 6.65
CA ILE A 241 2.12 -23.27 6.03
C ILE A 241 1.68 -24.64 5.50
N ASN A 242 0.62 -25.19 6.08
CA ASN A 242 0.01 -26.43 5.61
C ASN A 242 -0.91 -26.14 4.43
N LEU A 243 -0.65 -26.79 3.32
CA LEU A 243 -1.38 -26.60 2.06
C LEU A 243 -2.28 -27.82 1.75
N PRO A 244 -3.20 -27.71 0.80
CA PRO A 244 -3.92 -28.86 0.26
C PRO A 244 -2.96 -29.98 -0.18
N ASP A 245 -3.48 -31.22 -0.31
CA ASP A 245 -2.74 -32.40 -0.73
C ASP A 245 -1.54 -32.75 0.16
N LYS A 246 -1.62 -32.38 1.46
CA LYS A 246 -0.55 -32.59 2.46
C LYS A 246 0.78 -31.91 2.13
N LYS A 247 0.79 -30.99 1.18
CA LYS A 247 1.97 -30.16 0.90
C LYS A 247 2.24 -29.21 2.06
N LYS A 248 3.47 -28.74 2.14
CA LYS A 248 3.90 -27.75 3.13
C LYS A 248 4.82 -26.75 2.46
N PHE A 249 4.66 -25.50 2.83
CA PHE A 249 5.64 -24.46 2.56
C PHE A 249 6.26 -24.02 3.88
N THR A 250 7.58 -24.08 3.99
CA THR A 250 8.30 -23.78 5.22
C THR A 250 9.17 -22.55 5.03
N ILE A 251 9.08 -21.61 5.97
CA ILE A 251 9.95 -20.44 6.03
C ILE A 251 10.93 -20.67 7.18
N ILE A 252 12.23 -20.49 6.93
CA ILE A 252 13.28 -20.65 7.93
C ILE A 252 14.14 -19.40 7.97
N ALA A 253 14.23 -18.78 9.14
CA ALA A 253 15.07 -17.61 9.37
C ALA A 253 16.25 -18.00 10.25
N HIS A 254 17.41 -18.22 9.61
CA HIS A 254 18.65 -18.59 10.29
C HIS A 254 19.23 -17.42 11.09
N ASN A 255 19.71 -17.68 12.31
CA ASN A 255 20.33 -16.69 13.20
C ASN A 255 19.40 -15.49 13.52
N ASN A 256 18.10 -15.71 13.48
CA ASN A 256 17.10 -14.68 13.76
C ASN A 256 17.19 -14.24 15.23
N SER A 257 17.19 -12.94 15.46
CA SER A 257 17.15 -12.35 16.79
C SER A 257 16.73 -10.88 16.74
N ARG A 258 16.50 -10.25 17.88
CA ARG A 258 16.20 -8.81 17.95
C ARG A 258 17.33 -7.92 17.39
N THR A 259 18.56 -8.39 17.42
CA THR A 259 19.73 -7.68 16.88
C THR A 259 20.02 -8.05 15.42
N ASN A 260 19.73 -9.27 15.01
CA ASN A 260 19.95 -9.76 13.65
C ASN A 260 18.66 -9.61 12.83
N LYS A 261 18.26 -8.39 12.59
CA LYS A 261 16.99 -8.09 11.91
C LYS A 261 17.11 -7.91 10.38
N TYR A 262 18.32 -7.81 9.88
CA TYR A 262 18.56 -7.59 8.46
C TYR A 262 18.85 -8.92 7.73
N VAL A 263 18.02 -9.21 6.75
CA VAL A 263 18.18 -10.40 5.89
C VAL A 263 19.39 -10.21 4.97
N GLN A 264 20.33 -11.16 4.99
CA GLN A 264 21.56 -11.10 4.20
C GLN A 264 21.41 -11.76 2.83
N ASN A 265 20.69 -12.86 2.75
CA ASN A 265 20.36 -13.56 1.52
C ASN A 265 19.06 -14.32 1.68
N ILE A 266 18.45 -14.65 0.56
CA ILE A 266 17.16 -15.34 0.51
C ILE A 266 17.32 -16.50 -0.49
N ARG A 267 16.87 -17.70 -0.08
CA ARG A 267 16.85 -18.86 -0.95
C ARG A 267 15.44 -19.45 -1.01
N LEU A 268 15.01 -19.75 -2.22
CA LEU A 268 13.78 -20.50 -2.48
C LEU A 268 14.18 -21.88 -3.02
N ASP A 269 13.85 -22.94 -2.28
CA ASP A 269 14.24 -24.32 -2.59
C ASP A 269 15.76 -24.47 -2.88
N GLY A 270 16.57 -23.76 -2.08
CA GLY A 270 18.03 -23.76 -2.19
C GLY A 270 18.59 -22.80 -3.26
N VAL A 271 17.75 -22.22 -4.13
CA VAL A 271 18.18 -21.27 -5.17
C VAL A 271 18.19 -19.86 -4.61
N LEU A 272 19.31 -19.15 -4.75
CA LEU A 272 19.43 -17.75 -4.33
C LEU A 272 18.48 -16.85 -5.13
N LEU A 273 17.67 -16.06 -4.45
CA LEU A 273 16.86 -15.02 -5.08
C LEU A 273 17.68 -13.74 -5.26
N GLU A 274 17.60 -13.14 -6.44
CA GLU A 274 18.28 -11.88 -6.77
C GLU A 274 17.50 -10.64 -6.29
N SER A 275 16.22 -10.81 -5.93
CA SER A 275 15.34 -9.74 -5.50
C SER A 275 14.51 -10.17 -4.29
N PRO A 276 14.01 -9.22 -3.47
CA PRO A 276 13.24 -9.53 -2.27
C PRO A 276 11.77 -9.85 -2.59
N PHE A 277 11.53 -10.64 -3.63
CA PHE A 277 10.18 -11.02 -4.06
C PHE A 277 10.09 -12.50 -4.39
N PHE A 278 8.91 -13.09 -4.17
CA PHE A 278 8.57 -14.45 -4.59
C PHE A 278 7.09 -14.56 -4.94
N MET A 279 6.70 -15.63 -5.64
CA MET A 279 5.36 -15.77 -6.20
C MET A 279 4.43 -16.58 -5.29
N HIS A 280 3.14 -16.30 -5.34
CA HIS A 280 2.12 -17.14 -4.69
C HIS A 280 2.19 -18.60 -5.16
N SER A 281 2.49 -18.82 -6.44
CA SER A 281 2.68 -20.16 -7.00
C SER A 281 3.81 -20.94 -6.31
N ASP A 282 4.82 -20.26 -5.76
CA ASP A 282 5.92 -20.91 -5.06
C ASP A 282 5.45 -21.48 -3.71
N ILE A 283 4.59 -20.72 -3.00
CA ILE A 283 3.92 -21.23 -1.81
C ILE A 283 3.09 -22.47 -2.18
N MET A 284 2.25 -22.38 -3.22
CA MET A 284 1.29 -23.43 -3.59
C MET A 284 1.93 -24.73 -4.11
N LYS A 285 3.17 -24.68 -4.59
CA LYS A 285 3.96 -25.89 -4.91
C LYS A 285 4.36 -26.65 -3.66
N GLY A 286 4.44 -25.97 -2.52
CA GLY A 286 5.17 -26.42 -1.35
C GLY A 286 6.66 -26.16 -1.53
N GLY A 287 7.50 -26.40 -0.50
CA GLY A 287 8.92 -26.14 -0.55
C GLY A 287 9.42 -25.31 0.62
N GLN A 288 10.52 -24.57 0.42
CA GLN A 288 11.19 -23.87 1.50
C GLN A 288 11.72 -22.50 1.07
N LEU A 289 11.46 -21.50 1.89
CA LEU A 289 12.06 -20.17 1.83
C LEU A 289 13.01 -19.99 3.02
N GLU A 290 14.28 -19.68 2.74
CA GLU A 290 15.33 -19.49 3.75
C GLU A 290 15.93 -18.09 3.68
#